data_c62941f4d564434eb2f89400c59ea82e
#
_entry.id   c62941f4d564434eb2f89400c59ea82e
#
_cell.length_a   1.000
_cell.length_b   1.000
_cell.length_c   1.000
_cell.angle_alpha   90.00
_cell.angle_beta   90.00
_cell.angle_gamma   90.00
#
_symmetry.space_group_name_H-M   'P 1'
#
loop_
_entity.id
_entity.type
_entity.pdbx_description
1 polymer ?
#
loop_
_entity_poly.entity_id
_entity_poly.type
_entity_poly.pdbx_seq_one_letter_code
_entity_poly.pdbx_strand_id
1 'polypeptide(L)'
;MKPQQLRTFCLSFNATVEDFPFAPDISVFKVQGKFFALTRLDARPLTVNLKCDPEDAVRLRGEHPGLIVPGYHMNKRHWNTVRVDGELPDRLVRELVEDSYDLVVAGLPKAERLRLDRA
;
A
#
# COMPACT_ATOMS: atom_id res chain seq x y z
N MET A 1 1.08 14.15 -1.63
CA MET A 1 -0.21 13.57 -2.11
C MET A 1 -1.28 13.83 -1.06
N LYS A 2 -2.44 14.30 -1.47
CA LYS A 2 -3.56 14.55 -0.56
C LYS A 2 -4.29 13.23 -0.26
N PRO A 3 -5.02 13.13 0.89
CA PRO A 3 -5.71 11.90 1.25
C PRO A 3 -6.65 11.36 0.15
N GLN A 4 -7.44 12.25 -0.46
CA GLN A 4 -8.36 11.84 -1.52
C GLN A 4 -7.64 11.35 -2.77
N GLN A 5 -6.49 11.92 -3.09
CA GLN A 5 -5.65 11.47 -4.20
C GLN A 5 -5.10 10.07 -3.94
N LEU A 6 -4.64 9.79 -2.72
CA LEU A 6 -4.17 8.47 -2.32
C LEU A 6 -5.30 7.44 -2.45
N ARG A 7 -6.49 7.77 -1.92
CA ARG A 7 -7.66 6.89 -2.00
C ARG A 7 -8.02 6.59 -3.45
N THR A 8 -8.14 7.60 -4.29
CA THR A 8 -8.48 7.45 -5.70
C THR A 8 -7.45 6.61 -6.43
N PHE A 9 -6.17 6.83 -6.15
CA PHE A 9 -5.09 6.08 -6.78
C PHE A 9 -5.15 4.60 -6.41
N CYS A 10 -5.31 4.28 -5.13
CA CYS A 10 -5.45 2.88 -4.68
C CYS A 10 -6.65 2.20 -5.33
N LEU A 11 -7.78 2.90 -5.44
CA LEU A 11 -8.99 2.36 -6.06
C LEU A 11 -8.91 2.22 -7.58
N SER A 12 -7.91 2.83 -8.22
CA SER A 12 -7.73 2.75 -9.67
C SER A 12 -7.20 1.40 -10.15
N PHE A 13 -6.63 0.59 -9.25
CA PHE A 13 -6.13 -0.73 -9.61
C PHE A 13 -7.27 -1.72 -9.81
N ASN A 14 -7.09 -2.65 -10.75
CA ASN A 14 -8.12 -3.61 -11.15
C ASN A 14 -8.66 -4.41 -9.96
N ALA A 15 -9.99 -4.50 -9.86
CA ALA A 15 -10.72 -5.27 -8.85
C ALA A 15 -10.40 -4.87 -7.40
N THR A 16 -9.96 -3.63 -7.18
CA THR A 16 -9.68 -3.12 -5.84
C THR A 16 -10.96 -2.64 -5.16
N VAL A 17 -11.12 -3.02 -3.91
CA VAL A 17 -12.20 -2.56 -3.03
C VAL A 17 -11.62 -1.94 -1.76
N GLU A 18 -12.31 -0.95 -1.23
CA GLU A 18 -12.01 -0.35 0.07
C GLU A 18 -12.86 -1.01 1.14
N ASP A 19 -12.25 -1.40 2.27
CA ASP A 19 -12.92 -2.06 3.38
C ASP A 19 -12.42 -1.47 4.70
N PHE A 20 -13.15 -1.71 5.77
CA PHE A 20 -12.87 -1.17 7.10
C PHE A 20 -12.94 -2.27 8.16
N PRO A 21 -12.12 -3.35 8.03
CA PRO A 21 -12.24 -4.52 8.92
C PRO A 21 -11.71 -4.28 10.33
N PHE A 22 -10.89 -3.25 10.54
CA PHE A 22 -10.25 -3.00 11.84
C PHE A 22 -10.92 -1.86 12.61
N ALA A 23 -11.26 -0.77 11.95
CA ALA A 23 -11.92 0.39 12.56
C ALA A 23 -12.55 1.26 11.46
N PRO A 24 -13.58 2.08 11.78
CA PRO A 24 -14.25 2.92 10.78
C PRO A 24 -13.35 3.95 10.10
N ASP A 25 -12.23 4.34 10.75
CA ASP A 25 -11.31 5.35 10.25
C ASP A 25 -10.05 4.76 9.58
N ILE A 26 -9.96 3.43 9.48
CA ILE A 26 -8.83 2.76 8.82
C ILE A 26 -9.30 2.16 7.50
N SER A 27 -8.85 2.77 6.40
CA SER A 27 -9.12 2.27 5.05
C SER A 27 -8.14 1.16 4.68
N VAL A 28 -8.67 0.03 4.23
CA VAL A 28 -7.89 -1.10 3.74
C VAL A 28 -8.29 -1.34 2.29
N PHE A 29 -7.30 -1.32 1.39
CA PHE A 29 -7.53 -1.55 -0.04
C PHE A 29 -7.13 -2.97 -0.37
N LYS A 30 -8.07 -3.74 -0.90
CA LYS A 30 -7.95 -5.19 -1.13
C LYS A 30 -8.12 -5.55 -2.59
N VAL A 31 -7.44 -6.61 -3.00
CA VAL A 31 -7.66 -7.29 -4.26
C VAL A 31 -7.82 -8.78 -3.98
N GLN A 32 -8.94 -9.36 -4.43
CA GLN A 32 -9.29 -10.77 -4.17
C GLN A 32 -9.15 -11.14 -2.68
N GLY A 33 -9.63 -10.28 -1.80
CA GLY A 33 -9.62 -10.51 -0.36
C GLY A 33 -8.31 -10.28 0.36
N LYS A 34 -7.23 -9.92 -0.36
CA LYS A 34 -5.91 -9.64 0.22
C LYS A 34 -5.62 -8.15 0.14
N PHE A 35 -5.26 -7.51 1.25
CA PHE A 35 -4.99 -6.08 1.23
C PHE A 35 -3.55 -5.78 0.76
N PHE A 36 -3.39 -4.67 0.06
CA PHE A 36 -2.10 -4.16 -0.40
C PHE A 36 -1.80 -2.76 0.10
N ALA A 37 -2.78 -2.05 0.67
CA ALA A 37 -2.57 -0.74 1.26
C ALA A 37 -3.49 -0.59 2.47
N LEU A 38 -2.96 0.02 3.53
CA LEU A 38 -3.70 0.31 4.75
C LEU A 38 -3.33 1.72 5.20
N THR A 39 -4.33 2.57 5.39
CA THR A 39 -4.09 3.97 5.75
C THR A 39 -5.23 4.53 6.59
N ARG A 40 -4.91 5.54 7.40
CA ARG A 40 -5.89 6.37 8.08
C ARG A 40 -5.90 7.72 7.38
N LEU A 41 -6.89 7.95 6.51
CA LEU A 41 -6.91 9.10 5.62
C LEU A 41 -7.03 10.46 6.33
N ASP A 42 -7.55 10.47 7.57
CA ASP A 42 -7.67 11.67 8.39
C ASP A 42 -6.46 11.92 9.31
N ALA A 43 -5.48 11.02 9.31
CA ALA A 43 -4.29 11.18 10.14
C ALA A 43 -3.31 12.20 9.55
N ARG A 44 -2.55 12.85 10.43
CA ARG A 44 -1.48 13.78 10.05
C ARG A 44 -0.24 13.47 10.90
N PRO A 45 0.92 13.27 10.31
CA PRO A 45 1.16 13.20 8.85
C PRO A 45 0.44 12.01 8.22
N LEU A 46 0.07 12.15 6.96
CA LEU A 46 -0.54 11.04 6.22
C LEU A 46 0.51 10.00 5.88
N THR A 47 0.23 8.74 6.22
CA THR A 47 1.08 7.60 5.89
C THR A 47 0.24 6.48 5.29
N VAL A 48 0.89 5.59 4.57
CA VAL A 48 0.26 4.36 4.06
C VAL A 48 1.19 3.18 4.31
N ASN A 49 0.63 2.08 4.79
CA ASN A 49 1.35 0.81 4.91
C ASN A 49 1.27 0.06 3.60
N LEU A 50 2.41 -0.28 3.03
CA LEU A 50 2.55 -0.95 1.74
C LEU A 50 3.44 -2.17 1.86
N LYS A 51 3.08 -3.23 1.12
CA LYS A 51 3.89 -4.44 1.04
C LYS A 51 5.11 -4.19 0.16
N CYS A 52 6.24 -4.78 0.53
CA CYS A 52 7.50 -4.59 -0.17
C CYS A 52 8.34 -5.86 -0.11
N ASP A 53 9.13 -6.10 -1.14
CA ASP A 53 10.17 -7.13 -1.09
C ASP A 53 11.11 -6.82 0.08
N PRO A 54 11.54 -7.83 0.89
CA PRO A 54 12.35 -7.57 2.08
C PRO A 54 13.65 -6.81 1.84
N GLU A 55 14.35 -7.10 0.74
CA GLU A 55 15.60 -6.39 0.42
C GLU A 55 15.31 -4.94 0.02
N ASP A 56 14.28 -4.72 -0.78
CA ASP A 56 13.86 -3.38 -1.16
C ASP A 56 13.34 -2.61 0.06
N ALA A 57 12.66 -3.27 0.98
CA ALA A 57 12.16 -2.62 2.20
C ALA A 57 13.30 -2.02 3.01
N VAL A 58 14.38 -2.78 3.22
CA VAL A 58 15.57 -2.31 3.95
C VAL A 58 16.26 -1.16 3.19
N ARG A 59 16.42 -1.31 1.88
CA ARG A 59 17.05 -0.29 1.04
C ARG A 59 16.28 1.03 1.09
N LEU A 60 14.96 0.99 0.94
CA LEU A 60 14.11 2.18 0.97
C LEU A 60 14.16 2.90 2.31
N ARG A 61 14.19 2.15 3.43
CA ARG A 61 14.33 2.73 4.76
C ARG A 61 15.66 3.49 4.91
N GLY A 62 16.73 2.94 4.34
CA GLY A 62 18.05 3.57 4.35
C GLY A 62 18.14 4.79 3.44
N GLU A 63 17.48 4.77 2.29
CA GLU A 63 17.47 5.88 1.35
C GLU A 63 16.58 7.04 1.80
N HIS A 64 15.51 6.76 2.57
CA HIS A 64 14.51 7.73 2.99
C HIS A 64 14.27 7.66 4.50
N PRO A 65 15.30 7.94 5.33
CA PRO A 65 15.19 7.80 6.77
C PRO A 65 14.08 8.69 7.34
N GLY A 66 13.25 8.12 8.21
CA GLY A 66 12.12 8.82 8.82
C GLY A 66 10.90 8.97 7.93
N LEU A 67 11.05 8.83 6.61
CA LEU A 67 9.94 8.95 5.65
C LEU A 67 9.44 7.59 5.19
N ILE A 68 10.30 6.60 5.15
CA ILE A 68 9.94 5.20 4.95
C ILE A 68 10.53 4.43 6.12
N VAL A 69 9.66 3.82 6.92
CA VAL A 69 10.04 3.14 8.16
C VAL A 69 9.41 1.75 8.19
N PRO A 70 9.87 0.85 9.09
CA PRO A 70 9.25 -0.47 9.23
C PRO A 70 7.74 -0.35 9.46
N GLY A 71 6.95 -1.25 8.87
CA GLY A 71 5.49 -1.19 8.92
C GLY A 71 4.95 -1.20 10.34
N TYR A 72 4.27 -0.13 10.72
CA TYR A 72 3.68 0.04 12.04
C TYR A 72 2.53 -0.95 12.22
N HIS A 73 2.59 -1.77 13.28
CA HIS A 73 1.64 -2.87 13.55
C HIS A 73 1.57 -3.93 12.44
N MET A 74 2.59 -3.99 11.56
CA MET A 74 2.65 -4.93 10.45
C MET A 74 3.87 -5.83 10.58
N ASN A 75 3.95 -6.88 9.74
CA ASN A 75 5.18 -7.66 9.58
C ASN A 75 6.25 -6.75 8.96
N LYS A 76 7.26 -6.40 9.75
CA LYS A 76 8.26 -5.39 9.40
C LYS A 76 9.24 -5.86 8.32
N ARG A 77 9.29 -7.15 8.03
CA ARG A 77 10.10 -7.70 6.95
C ARG A 77 9.47 -7.42 5.59
N HIS A 78 8.13 -7.45 5.53
CA HIS A 78 7.38 -7.37 4.28
C HIS A 78 6.58 -6.09 4.10
N TRP A 79 6.56 -5.21 5.11
CA TRP A 79 5.75 -4.01 5.08
C TRP A 79 6.54 -2.79 5.52
N ASN A 80 6.34 -1.69 4.81
CA ASN A 80 6.85 -0.37 5.16
C ASN A 80 5.69 0.58 5.41
N THR A 81 5.90 1.53 6.33
CA THR A 81 5.04 2.69 6.49
C THR A 81 5.68 3.84 5.71
N VAL A 82 4.95 4.35 4.73
CA VAL A 82 5.43 5.36 3.78
C VAL A 82 4.71 6.68 4.03
N ARG A 83 5.46 7.76 4.24
CA ARG A 83 4.91 9.09 4.41
C ARG A 83 4.56 9.69 3.05
N VAL A 84 3.31 10.17 2.89
CA VAL A 84 2.80 10.60 1.58
C VAL A 84 2.37 12.06 1.54
N ASP A 85 2.77 12.86 2.53
CA ASP A 85 2.34 14.24 2.73
C ASP A 85 3.22 15.29 2.00
N GLY A 86 3.97 14.89 0.98
CA GLY A 86 4.74 15.79 0.12
C GLY A 86 6.24 15.76 0.33
N GLU A 87 6.74 15.10 1.38
CA GLU A 87 8.20 14.95 1.61
C GLU A 87 8.84 14.03 0.58
N LEU A 88 8.13 12.95 0.19
CA LEU A 88 8.53 12.08 -0.90
C LEU A 88 7.88 12.55 -2.20
N PRO A 89 8.56 12.40 -3.36
CA PRO A 89 7.91 12.67 -4.65
C PRO A 89 6.67 11.80 -4.84
N ASP A 90 5.59 12.39 -5.36
CA ASP A 90 4.36 11.64 -5.66
C ASP A 90 4.61 10.46 -6.59
N ARG A 91 5.52 10.61 -7.53
CA ARG A 91 5.91 9.53 -8.44
C ARG A 91 6.43 8.31 -7.68
N LEU A 92 7.29 8.52 -6.68
CA LEU A 92 7.81 7.42 -5.86
C LEU A 92 6.70 6.76 -5.06
N VAL A 93 5.81 7.55 -4.45
CA VAL A 93 4.67 7.01 -3.70
C VAL A 93 3.80 6.13 -4.59
N ARG A 94 3.49 6.59 -5.81
CA ARG A 94 2.70 5.81 -6.77
C ARG A 94 3.38 4.52 -7.18
N GLU A 95 4.69 4.54 -7.42
CA GLU A 95 5.46 3.34 -7.73
C GLU A 95 5.41 2.33 -6.58
N LEU A 96 5.53 2.80 -5.33
CA LEU A 96 5.50 1.93 -4.16
C LEU A 96 4.11 1.32 -3.95
N VAL A 97 3.03 2.05 -4.22
CA VAL A 97 1.66 1.52 -4.17
C VAL A 97 1.48 0.44 -5.24
N GLU A 98 1.91 0.71 -6.46
CA GLU A 98 1.84 -0.23 -7.58
C GLU A 98 2.63 -1.50 -7.28
N ASP A 99 3.85 -1.37 -6.77
CA ASP A 99 4.69 -2.52 -6.38
C ASP A 99 4.01 -3.37 -5.32
N SER A 100 3.34 -2.74 -4.35
CA SER A 100 2.60 -3.45 -3.31
C SER A 100 1.44 -4.25 -3.92
N TYR A 101 0.66 -3.63 -4.78
CA TYR A 101 -0.44 -4.30 -5.50
C TYR A 101 0.09 -5.49 -6.30
N ASP A 102 1.15 -5.30 -7.07
CA ASP A 102 1.74 -6.35 -7.90
C ASP A 102 2.24 -7.53 -7.06
N LEU A 103 2.87 -7.26 -5.91
CA LEU A 103 3.32 -8.32 -4.98
C LEU A 103 2.16 -9.13 -4.44
N VAL A 104 1.07 -8.47 -4.07
CA VAL A 104 -0.12 -9.16 -3.55
C VAL A 104 -0.75 -10.01 -4.64
N VAL A 105 -0.90 -9.47 -5.85
CA VAL A 105 -1.44 -10.23 -7.00
C VAL A 105 -0.56 -11.43 -7.33
N ALA A 106 0.76 -11.27 -7.32
CA ALA A 106 1.70 -12.37 -7.59
C ALA A 106 1.57 -13.50 -6.58
N GLY A 107 1.17 -13.19 -5.33
CA GLY A 107 0.97 -14.18 -4.27
C GLY A 107 -0.41 -14.83 -4.26
N LEU A 108 -1.34 -14.42 -5.14
CA LEU A 108 -2.67 -15.02 -5.18
C LEU A 108 -2.64 -16.41 -5.81
N PRO A 109 -3.59 -17.30 -5.44
CA PRO A 109 -3.77 -18.57 -6.16
C PRO A 109 -4.03 -18.32 -7.65
N LYS A 110 -3.57 -19.24 -8.49
CA LYS A 110 -3.66 -19.14 -9.96
C LYS A 110 -5.09 -18.82 -10.44
N ALA A 111 -6.10 -19.46 -9.86
CA ALA A 111 -7.50 -19.24 -10.25
C ALA A 111 -7.93 -17.79 -10.00
N GLU A 112 -7.51 -17.19 -8.89
CA GLU A 112 -7.84 -15.80 -8.57
C GLU A 112 -7.09 -14.81 -9.46
N ARG A 113 -5.83 -15.09 -9.81
CA ARG A 113 -5.08 -14.28 -10.76
C ARG A 113 -5.73 -14.29 -12.14
N LEU A 114 -6.22 -15.46 -12.59
CA LEU A 114 -6.91 -15.59 -13.86
C LEU A 114 -8.21 -14.79 -13.90
N ARG A 115 -8.92 -14.68 -12.77
CA ARG A 115 -10.11 -13.82 -12.67
C ARG A 115 -9.78 -12.35 -12.91
N LEU A 116 -8.63 -11.88 -12.43
CA LEU A 116 -8.18 -10.51 -12.64
C LEU A 116 -7.90 -10.23 -14.12
N ASP A 117 -7.33 -11.19 -14.83
CA ASP A 117 -7.04 -11.06 -16.26
C ASP A 117 -8.31 -10.97 -17.10
N ARG A 118 -9.45 -11.41 -16.58
CA ARG A 118 -10.77 -11.40 -17.26
C ARG A 118 -11.64 -10.23 -16.84
N ALA A 119 -11.23 -9.51 -15.82
CA ALA A 119 -12.04 -8.42 -15.25
C ALA A 119 -12.01 -7.15 -16.12
#